data_e60128310bea27450730c9dcd0917452
#
_entry.id   e60128310bea27450730c9dcd0917452
#
_cell.length_a   1.000
_cell.length_b   1.000
_cell.length_c   1.000
_cell.angle_alpha   90.00
_cell.angle_beta   90.00
_cell.angle_gamma   90.00
#
_symmetry.space_group_name_H-M   'P 1'
#
loop_
_entity.id
_entity.type
_entity.pdbx_description
1 polymer ?
#
loop_
_entity_poly.entity_id
_entity_poly.type
_entity_poly.pdbx_seq_one_letter_code
_entity_poly.pdbx_strand_id
1 'polypeptide(L)'
;KNGPFVITRTMTPCAKNKGWLQPLVPVPGVHPVGEIEMLHAMNDKDSLIVDMREPDDRIKGTIPNSYHIPYTLVAGRMDELGCAKRAGKWDCSKAKKVYAFCNGPVCPQSPSAINAMVRDGFPADRIYYYRGGMLDWDALGFPIVKDDF
;
A
#
# COMPACT_ATOMS: atom_id res chain seq x y z
N LYS A 1 -14.52 30.51 -26.38
CA LYS A 1 -13.34 29.69 -26.00
C LYS A 1 -13.09 29.91 -24.51
N ASN A 2 -13.19 28.88 -23.71
CA ASN A 2 -12.79 28.93 -22.32
C ASN A 2 -11.26 29.00 -22.27
N GLY A 3 -10.70 29.90 -21.43
CA GLY A 3 -9.28 30.00 -21.21
C GLY A 3 -8.68 28.76 -20.57
N PRO A 4 -7.36 28.76 -20.28
CA PRO A 4 -6.71 27.62 -19.63
C PRO A 4 -7.37 27.33 -18.28
N PHE A 5 -7.64 26.05 -18.05
CA PHE A 5 -8.23 25.60 -16.81
C PHE A 5 -7.14 25.42 -15.75
N VAL A 6 -7.23 26.16 -14.65
CA VAL A 6 -6.25 26.10 -13.56
C VAL A 6 -6.87 25.33 -12.40
N ILE A 7 -6.21 24.25 -12.01
CA ILE A 7 -6.61 23.46 -10.84
C ILE A 7 -5.63 23.73 -9.71
N THR A 8 -6.18 24.16 -8.58
CA THR A 8 -5.41 24.30 -7.35
C THR A 8 -5.97 23.32 -6.30
N ARG A 9 -5.11 22.87 -5.41
CA ARG A 9 -5.50 21.99 -4.32
C ARG A 9 -4.77 22.34 -3.03
N THR A 10 -5.41 22.07 -1.91
CA THR A 10 -4.77 22.20 -0.60
C THR A 10 -3.79 21.05 -0.40
N MET A 11 -2.61 21.38 0.09
CA MET A 11 -1.63 20.37 0.48
C MET A 11 -2.06 19.68 1.77
N THR A 12 -2.09 18.36 1.73
CA THR A 12 -2.33 17.55 2.91
C THR A 12 -1.02 17.23 3.62
N PRO A 13 -1.04 16.79 4.89
CA PRO A 13 0.18 16.37 5.59
C PRO A 13 0.96 15.29 4.82
N CYS A 14 0.28 14.33 4.21
CA CYS A 14 0.93 13.28 3.41
C CYS A 14 1.57 13.80 2.13
N ALA A 15 0.99 14.84 1.52
CA ALA A 15 1.49 15.41 0.27
C ALA A 15 2.56 16.47 0.48
N LYS A 16 2.72 17.00 1.69
CA LYS A 16 3.51 18.19 1.99
C LYS A 16 4.94 18.14 1.44
N ASN A 17 5.59 16.98 1.49
CA ASN A 17 6.98 16.82 1.06
C ASN A 17 7.13 16.07 -0.27
N LYS A 18 6.05 15.50 -0.80
CA LYS A 18 6.06 14.65 -1.99
C LYS A 18 5.15 15.15 -3.11
N GLY A 19 4.51 16.29 -2.89
CA GLY A 19 3.73 16.99 -3.92
C GLY A 19 2.38 16.36 -4.19
N TRP A 20 2.23 15.75 -5.32
CA TRP A 20 0.95 15.46 -5.94
C TRP A 20 0.40 14.06 -5.67
N LEU A 21 -0.59 13.73 -6.45
CA LEU A 21 -1.18 12.42 -6.59
C LEU A 21 -0.12 11.37 -6.89
N GLN A 22 -0.13 10.26 -6.16
CA GLN A 22 0.76 9.14 -6.42
C GLN A 22 0.36 8.43 -7.72
N PRO A 23 1.33 7.87 -8.47
CA PRO A 23 1.01 7.08 -9.66
C PRO A 23 0.22 5.82 -9.28
N LEU A 24 -0.69 5.40 -10.16
CA LEU A 24 -1.41 4.12 -9.98
C LEU A 24 -0.47 2.92 -10.05
N VAL A 25 0.57 3.03 -10.87
CA VAL A 25 1.59 1.99 -11.04
C VAL A 25 2.94 2.57 -10.63
N PRO A 26 3.32 2.47 -9.35
CA PRO A 26 4.56 3.06 -8.85
C PRO A 26 5.82 2.39 -9.37
N VAL A 27 5.73 1.11 -9.73
CA VAL A 27 6.79 0.32 -10.36
C VAL A 27 6.17 -0.50 -11.48
N PRO A 28 6.80 -0.60 -12.67
CA PRO A 28 6.29 -1.44 -13.75
C PRO A 28 6.01 -2.87 -13.29
N GLY A 29 4.84 -3.40 -13.64
CA GLY A 29 4.38 -4.73 -13.25
C GLY A 29 3.46 -4.76 -12.03
N VAL A 30 3.44 -3.71 -11.22
CA VAL A 30 2.50 -3.59 -10.09
C VAL A 30 1.07 -3.39 -10.63
N HIS A 31 0.12 -4.07 -10.01
CA HIS A 31 -1.30 -4.00 -10.39
C HIS A 31 -2.01 -2.90 -9.60
N PRO A 32 -2.58 -1.88 -10.25
CA PRO A 32 -3.47 -0.96 -9.56
C PRO A 32 -4.80 -1.65 -9.26
N VAL A 33 -5.32 -1.45 -8.05
CA VAL A 33 -6.59 -2.05 -7.61
C VAL A 33 -7.48 -1.03 -6.94
N GLY A 34 -8.76 -1.34 -6.93
CA GLY A 34 -9.80 -0.60 -6.22
C GLY A 34 -10.39 -1.42 -5.07
N GLU A 35 -11.53 -0.97 -4.56
CA GLU A 35 -12.17 -1.53 -3.36
C GLU A 35 -12.68 -2.94 -3.59
N ILE A 36 -13.17 -3.25 -4.79
CA ILE A 36 -13.69 -4.59 -5.10
C ILE A 36 -12.59 -5.64 -5.00
N GLU A 37 -11.41 -5.36 -5.53
CA GLU A 37 -10.26 -6.24 -5.46
C GLU A 37 -9.77 -6.40 -4.02
N MET A 38 -9.82 -5.32 -3.22
CA MET A 38 -9.50 -5.38 -1.79
C MET A 38 -10.46 -6.32 -1.04
N LEU A 39 -11.75 -6.24 -1.34
CA LEU A 39 -12.77 -7.12 -0.75
C LEU A 39 -12.54 -8.59 -1.13
N HIS A 40 -12.19 -8.86 -2.38
CA HIS A 40 -11.86 -10.23 -2.80
C HIS A 40 -10.59 -10.75 -2.12
N ALA A 41 -9.59 -9.90 -1.95
CA ALA A 41 -8.34 -10.28 -1.30
C ALA A 41 -8.53 -10.72 0.16
N MET A 42 -9.53 -10.19 0.86
CA MET A 42 -9.84 -10.56 2.25
C MET A 42 -10.19 -12.05 2.40
N ASN A 43 -10.71 -12.68 1.35
CA ASN A 43 -11.11 -14.08 1.34
C ASN A 43 -10.12 -15.00 0.61
N ASP A 44 -9.03 -14.45 0.09
CA ASP A 44 -8.02 -15.21 -0.62
C ASP A 44 -6.85 -15.55 0.31
N LYS A 45 -6.64 -16.86 0.55
CA LYS A 45 -5.57 -17.35 1.43
C LYS A 45 -4.15 -17.09 0.88
N ASP A 46 -4.02 -16.84 -0.42
CA ASP A 46 -2.74 -16.51 -1.07
C ASP A 46 -2.47 -14.99 -1.08
N SER A 47 -3.37 -14.22 -0.53
CA SER A 47 -3.27 -12.76 -0.48
C SER A 47 -3.07 -12.27 0.94
N LEU A 48 -2.26 -11.21 1.08
CA LEU A 48 -2.11 -10.42 2.30
C LEU A 48 -2.45 -8.98 2.00
N ILE A 49 -3.36 -8.41 2.79
CA ILE A 49 -3.61 -6.98 2.80
C ILE A 49 -2.65 -6.35 3.80
N VAL A 50 -1.81 -5.44 3.36
CA VAL A 50 -0.74 -4.88 4.18
C VAL A 50 -0.94 -3.37 4.34
N ASP A 51 -1.17 -2.97 5.58
CA ASP A 51 -1.15 -1.58 6.01
C ASP A 51 0.30 -1.14 6.17
N MET A 52 0.74 -0.23 5.31
CA MET A 52 2.14 0.23 5.27
C MET A 52 2.35 1.57 5.98
N ARG A 53 1.33 2.03 6.72
CA ARG A 53 1.40 3.29 7.45
C ARG A 53 2.23 3.18 8.72
N GLU A 54 2.54 4.37 9.28
CA GLU A 54 3.12 4.45 10.62
C GLU A 54 2.16 3.89 11.68
N PRO A 55 2.69 3.39 12.81
CA PRO A 55 1.86 2.83 13.88
C PRO A 55 0.77 3.79 14.38
N ASP A 56 1.09 5.08 14.51
CA ASP A 56 0.15 6.10 14.98
C ASP A 56 -1.06 6.27 14.06
N ASP A 57 -0.90 6.04 12.76
CA ASP A 57 -2.01 6.07 11.82
C ASP A 57 -2.87 4.81 11.91
N ARG A 58 -2.22 3.65 12.08
CA ARG A 58 -2.94 2.38 12.22
C ARG A 58 -3.84 2.33 13.46
N ILE A 59 -3.38 2.86 14.57
CA ILE A 59 -4.14 2.92 15.83
C ILE A 59 -5.49 3.66 15.65
N LYS A 60 -5.51 4.67 14.78
CA LYS A 60 -6.72 5.45 14.50
C LYS A 60 -7.78 4.66 13.73
N GLY A 61 -7.39 3.59 13.08
CA GLY A 61 -8.26 2.71 12.32
C GLY A 61 -7.58 2.18 11.07
N THR A 62 -7.95 0.95 10.69
CA THR A 62 -7.38 0.24 9.53
C THR A 62 -8.42 -0.60 8.82
N ILE A 63 -8.08 -1.07 7.63
CA ILE A 63 -8.90 -2.04 6.89
C ILE A 63 -8.91 -3.36 7.65
N PRO A 64 -10.09 -3.98 7.86
CA PRO A 64 -10.19 -5.26 8.54
C PRO A 64 -9.32 -6.34 7.87
N ASN A 65 -8.80 -7.26 8.67
CA ASN A 65 -7.92 -8.34 8.23
C ASN A 65 -6.60 -7.88 7.59
N SER A 66 -6.23 -6.61 7.73
CA SER A 66 -4.94 -6.13 7.27
C SER A 66 -3.83 -6.47 8.25
N TYR A 67 -2.65 -6.76 7.68
CA TYR A 67 -1.42 -7.00 8.41
C TYR A 67 -0.58 -5.71 8.44
N HIS A 68 0.05 -5.41 9.54
CA HIS A 68 0.80 -4.16 9.67
C HIS A 68 2.30 -4.37 9.47
N ILE A 69 2.84 -3.77 8.42
CA ILE A 69 4.29 -3.62 8.25
C ILE A 69 4.54 -2.18 7.80
N PRO A 70 5.08 -1.32 8.66
CA PRO A 70 5.41 0.06 8.28
C PRO A 70 6.31 0.13 7.05
N TYR A 71 6.07 1.11 6.20
CA TYR A 71 6.77 1.26 4.91
C TYR A 71 8.30 1.30 5.04
N THR A 72 8.82 1.75 6.15
CA THR A 72 10.26 1.79 6.42
C THR A 72 10.86 0.41 6.74
N LEU A 73 10.03 -0.56 7.11
CA LEU A 73 10.47 -1.88 7.58
C LEU A 73 10.19 -3.01 6.60
N VAL A 74 9.30 -2.82 5.63
CA VAL A 74 8.79 -3.91 4.80
C VAL A 74 9.89 -4.63 4.01
N ALA A 75 10.86 -3.91 3.45
CA ALA A 75 11.96 -4.51 2.69
C ALA A 75 12.87 -5.41 3.55
N GLY A 76 12.95 -5.15 4.85
CA GLY A 76 13.68 -5.99 5.80
C GLY A 76 12.85 -7.13 6.39
N ARG A 77 11.54 -7.15 6.14
CA ARG A 77 10.58 -8.10 6.72
C ARG A 77 9.79 -8.87 5.66
N MET A 78 10.40 -9.11 4.50
CA MET A 78 9.71 -9.82 3.40
C MET A 78 9.52 -11.32 3.66
N ASP A 79 10.16 -11.88 4.68
CA ASP A 79 9.84 -13.22 5.20
C ASP A 79 8.38 -13.33 5.64
N GLU A 80 7.83 -12.26 6.20
CA GLU A 80 6.40 -12.20 6.57
C GLU A 80 5.46 -12.18 5.36
N LEU A 81 6.01 -11.92 4.18
CA LEU A 81 5.28 -11.93 2.91
C LEU A 81 5.49 -13.22 2.10
N GLY A 82 6.14 -14.21 2.69
CA GLY A 82 6.39 -15.50 2.07
C GLY A 82 7.73 -15.63 1.36
N CYS A 83 8.63 -14.65 1.48
CA CYS A 83 10.00 -14.76 0.98
C CYS A 83 10.90 -15.51 1.98
N ALA A 84 11.94 -16.16 1.46
CA ALA A 84 12.98 -16.79 2.28
C ALA A 84 14.31 -16.06 2.08
N LYS A 85 15.08 -15.91 3.15
CA LYS A 85 16.40 -15.31 3.06
C LYS A 85 17.43 -16.41 2.77
N ARG A 86 18.12 -16.29 1.64
CA ARG A 86 19.13 -17.25 1.20
C ARG A 86 20.44 -16.51 0.85
N ALA A 87 21.54 -16.84 1.50
CA ALA A 87 22.85 -16.21 1.30
C ALA A 87 22.77 -14.66 1.33
N GLY A 88 22.02 -14.11 2.27
CA GLY A 88 21.86 -12.66 2.44
C GLY A 88 20.91 -11.99 1.43
N LYS A 89 20.30 -12.75 0.53
CA LYS A 89 19.35 -12.24 -0.46
C LYS A 89 17.97 -12.83 -0.24
N TRP A 90 16.94 -12.10 -0.70
CA TRP A 90 15.58 -12.59 -0.66
C TRP A 90 15.28 -13.51 -1.84
N ASP A 91 14.72 -14.68 -1.54
CA ASP A 91 14.07 -15.57 -2.49
C ASP A 91 12.55 -15.43 -2.30
N CYS A 92 11.91 -14.75 -3.24
CA CYS A 92 10.47 -14.47 -3.21
C CYS A 92 9.68 -15.33 -4.20
N SER A 93 10.23 -16.48 -4.62
CA SER A 93 9.57 -17.40 -5.56
C SER A 93 8.23 -17.93 -5.04
N LYS A 94 8.06 -18.00 -3.72
CA LYS A 94 6.82 -18.44 -3.04
C LYS A 94 6.10 -17.29 -2.34
N ALA A 95 6.37 -16.06 -2.72
CA ALA A 95 5.76 -14.89 -2.11
C ALA A 95 4.24 -14.90 -2.31
N LYS A 96 3.54 -14.39 -1.30
CA LYS A 96 2.10 -14.13 -1.40
C LYS A 96 1.82 -12.93 -2.30
N LYS A 97 0.57 -12.78 -2.72
CA LYS A 97 0.09 -11.53 -3.31
C LYS A 97 -0.04 -10.49 -2.21
N VAL A 98 0.58 -9.34 -2.40
CA VAL A 98 0.57 -8.25 -1.41
C VAL A 98 -0.32 -7.13 -1.91
N TYR A 99 -1.40 -6.88 -1.20
CA TYR A 99 -2.31 -5.76 -1.42
C TYR A 99 -1.91 -4.63 -0.49
N ALA A 100 -1.22 -3.64 -1.04
CA ALA A 100 -0.58 -2.57 -0.28
C ALA A 100 -1.42 -1.31 -0.24
N PHE A 101 -1.55 -0.68 0.91
CA PHE A 101 -2.23 0.60 1.06
C PHE A 101 -1.57 1.49 2.11
N CYS A 102 -1.87 2.77 2.06
CA CYS A 102 -1.55 3.73 3.10
C CYS A 102 -2.68 4.76 3.30
N ASN A 103 -2.38 6.02 3.58
CA ASN A 103 -3.42 6.97 4.01
C ASN A 103 -4.37 7.42 2.90
N GLY A 104 -3.94 7.43 1.65
CA GLY A 104 -4.78 7.89 0.55
C GLY A 104 -4.00 8.19 -0.72
N PRO A 105 -4.65 8.79 -1.73
CA PRO A 105 -4.08 8.95 -3.07
C PRO A 105 -2.81 9.81 -3.15
N VAL A 106 -2.53 10.64 -2.16
CA VAL A 106 -1.32 11.48 -2.11
C VAL A 106 -0.25 10.95 -1.16
N CYS A 107 -0.54 9.87 -0.45
CA CYS A 107 0.38 9.30 0.53
C CYS A 107 1.52 8.53 -0.17
N PRO A 108 2.80 8.88 0.08
CA PRO A 108 3.94 8.23 -0.56
C PRO A 108 4.42 6.97 0.15
N GLN A 109 3.85 6.59 1.28
CA GLN A 109 4.38 5.49 2.11
C GLN A 109 4.34 4.16 1.38
N SER A 110 3.19 3.74 0.84
CA SER A 110 3.11 2.50 0.07
C SER A 110 3.96 2.52 -1.21
N PRO A 111 3.96 3.57 -2.04
CA PRO A 111 4.87 3.64 -3.18
C PRO A 111 6.35 3.53 -2.80
N SER A 112 6.77 4.15 -1.71
CA SER A 112 8.15 4.04 -1.22
C SER A 112 8.49 2.61 -0.80
N ALA A 113 7.57 1.96 -0.08
CA ALA A 113 7.72 0.57 0.33
C ALA A 113 7.79 -0.38 -0.88
N ILE A 114 6.90 -0.19 -1.85
CA ILE A 114 6.85 -0.99 -3.08
C ILE A 114 8.16 -0.87 -3.86
N ASN A 115 8.70 0.33 -4.01
CA ASN A 115 10.01 0.54 -4.65
C ASN A 115 11.13 -0.23 -3.92
N ALA A 116 11.15 -0.18 -2.59
CA ALA A 116 12.14 -0.89 -1.79
C ALA A 116 11.97 -2.41 -1.89
N MET A 117 10.75 -2.92 -1.85
CA MET A 117 10.45 -4.34 -2.00
C MET A 117 10.95 -4.88 -3.34
N VAL A 118 10.61 -4.21 -4.45
CA VAL A 118 11.00 -4.65 -5.79
C VAL A 118 12.52 -4.55 -5.97
N ARG A 119 13.15 -3.48 -5.51
CA ARG A 119 14.60 -3.34 -5.51
C ARG A 119 15.28 -4.52 -4.81
N ASP A 120 14.72 -5.01 -3.71
CA ASP A 120 15.29 -6.07 -2.89
C ASP A 120 14.83 -7.48 -3.28
N GLY A 121 14.09 -7.62 -4.39
CA GLY A 121 13.80 -8.90 -5.02
C GLY A 121 12.35 -9.38 -4.97
N PHE A 122 11.43 -8.60 -4.42
CA PHE A 122 10.01 -8.95 -4.45
C PHE A 122 9.45 -8.79 -5.87
N PRO A 123 8.71 -9.79 -6.41
CA PRO A 123 8.19 -9.70 -7.76
C PRO A 123 7.09 -8.63 -7.86
N ALA A 124 7.27 -7.69 -8.77
CA ALA A 124 6.34 -6.58 -8.96
C ALA A 124 4.93 -7.06 -9.33
N ASP A 125 4.82 -8.14 -10.09
CA ASP A 125 3.55 -8.72 -10.54
C ASP A 125 2.74 -9.41 -9.41
N ARG A 126 3.31 -9.54 -8.22
CA ARG A 126 2.61 -10.00 -7.02
C ARG A 126 2.27 -8.87 -6.06
N ILE A 127 2.47 -7.63 -6.48
CA ILE A 127 2.08 -6.44 -5.73
C ILE A 127 0.84 -5.81 -6.36
N TYR A 128 -0.14 -5.56 -5.51
CA TYR A 128 -1.43 -4.95 -5.84
C TYR A 128 -1.55 -3.69 -5.02
N TYR A 129 -1.53 -2.53 -5.68
CA TYR A 129 -1.50 -1.25 -5.01
C TYR A 129 -2.87 -0.59 -4.98
N TYR A 130 -3.41 -0.45 -3.77
CA TYR A 130 -4.61 0.29 -3.50
C TYR A 130 -4.26 1.75 -3.17
N ARG A 131 -4.16 2.59 -4.21
CA ARG A 131 -3.80 4.00 -4.05
C ARG A 131 -4.82 4.77 -3.22
N GLY A 132 -6.10 4.44 -3.31
CA GLY A 132 -7.17 5.09 -2.57
C GLY A 132 -6.95 5.09 -1.07
N GLY A 133 -6.42 4.01 -0.52
CA GLY A 133 -6.04 3.90 0.89
C GLY A 133 -7.20 4.12 1.86
N MET A 134 -6.85 4.49 3.07
CA MET A 134 -7.85 4.71 4.13
C MET A 134 -8.83 5.84 3.80
N LEU A 135 -8.38 6.87 3.08
CA LEU A 135 -9.23 7.99 2.72
C LEU A 135 -10.42 7.55 1.88
N ASP A 136 -10.17 6.81 0.80
CA ASP A 136 -11.23 6.34 -0.10
C ASP A 136 -12.07 5.25 0.57
N TRP A 137 -11.42 4.34 1.30
CA TRP A 137 -12.08 3.28 2.04
C TRP A 137 -13.13 3.83 3.02
N ASP A 138 -12.72 4.80 3.82
CA ASP A 138 -13.58 5.46 4.80
C ASP A 138 -14.67 6.29 4.12
N ALA A 139 -14.33 7.05 3.08
CA ALA A 139 -15.28 7.88 2.33
C ALA A 139 -16.41 7.07 1.70
N LEU A 140 -16.14 5.82 1.33
CA LEU A 140 -17.14 4.90 0.78
C LEU A 140 -17.95 4.16 1.84
N GLY A 141 -17.65 4.37 3.12
CA GLY A 141 -18.38 3.78 4.23
C GLY A 141 -18.05 2.31 4.52
N PHE A 142 -16.92 1.81 4.04
CA PHE A 142 -16.48 0.45 4.36
C PHE A 142 -16.03 0.33 5.82
N PRO A 143 -16.11 -0.88 6.41
CA PRO A 143 -15.77 -1.08 7.81
C PRO A 143 -14.31 -0.73 8.13
N ILE A 144 -14.12 -0.10 9.27
CA ILE A 144 -12.80 0.21 9.84
C ILE A 144 -12.72 -0.44 11.22
N VAL A 145 -11.60 -1.09 11.49
CA VAL A 145 -11.31 -1.66 12.81
C VAL A 145 -10.17 -0.92 13.46
N LYS A 146 -10.16 -0.91 14.78
CA LYS A 146 -9.05 -0.41 15.58
C LYS A 146 -8.35 -1.61 16.20
N ASP A 147 -7.04 -1.66 16.04
CA ASP A 147 -6.24 -2.66 16.74
C ASP A 147 -6.11 -2.24 18.21
N ASP A 148 -6.52 -3.11 19.11
CA ASP A 148 -6.18 -2.99 20.51
C ASP A 148 -4.76 -3.55 20.69
N PHE A 149 -3.82 -2.67 20.88
CA PHE A 149 -2.42 -3.01 21.15
C PHE A 149 -2.17 -3.15 22.65
#